data_991143351f1e979541252710251c0d5f
#
_entry.id   991143351f1e979541252710251c0d5f
#
_cell.length_a   1.000
_cell.length_b   1.000
_cell.length_c   1.000
_cell.angle_alpha   90.00
_cell.angle_beta   90.00
_cell.angle_gamma   90.00
#
_symmetry.space_group_name_H-M   'P 1'
#
loop_
_entity.id
_entity.type
_entity.pdbx_description
1 polymer ?
#
loop_
_entity_poly.entity_id
_entity_poly.type
_entity_poly.pdbx_seq_one_letter_code
_entity_poly.pdbx_strand_id
1 'polypeptide(L)'
;REWDSSLYAQYKILLDNLEYHLLGNHLLEDAFSLLWAGLYFKDESIYQKAKDLLFKELEEQLLPDGAHYEQSPMYHCILLDRLLDCYNVSMNNLRFIGQEGLNERLREKARSMLGHVASVVYKDNTIPLLNDSAEGIAPSPNQLFAYAKRLDIDWEMLPMGACGYRKLMAGHWEAIVDVGDIRASYQPGHSHADTFNYELRIGGKPFVVDTGVSTYEKTARRQYERGTAAHNTVVLGDKNSSEVWGGFRVGRRARVTLLKDSPNEVEAWHDGFSSLGRHRRKFTIDKDRFRIEDSVSTAVKAVSLIHLAPDVEIMSCSRNEIVTNTAAIRMAGASSVEVADEQVSFTYNRFHLSKTIRIHFVKKLSYTIG
;
A
#
# COMPACT_ATOMS: atom_id res chain seq x y z
N ARG A 1 -30.13 -29.87 -0.01
CA ARG A 1 -31.12 -29.27 0.93
C ARG A 1 -30.51 -28.95 2.29
N GLU A 2 -29.77 -29.83 2.93
CA GLU A 2 -29.14 -29.55 4.23
C GLU A 2 -28.10 -28.42 4.11
N TRP A 3 -27.24 -28.47 3.10
CA TRP A 3 -26.26 -27.44 2.83
C TRP A 3 -26.91 -26.09 2.56
N ASP A 4 -27.99 -26.04 1.75
CA ASP A 4 -28.69 -24.79 1.45
C ASP A 4 -29.32 -24.18 2.71
N SER A 5 -29.94 -25.04 3.56
CA SER A 5 -30.54 -24.58 4.83
C SER A 5 -29.50 -24.05 5.79
N SER A 6 -28.34 -24.72 5.90
CA SER A 6 -27.23 -24.26 6.76
C SER A 6 -26.65 -22.93 6.20
N LEU A 7 -26.40 -22.84 4.91
CA LEU A 7 -25.86 -21.63 4.27
C LEU A 7 -26.82 -20.46 4.41
N TYR A 8 -28.13 -20.68 4.19
CA TYR A 8 -29.13 -19.62 4.37
C TYR A 8 -29.19 -19.13 5.84
N ALA A 9 -29.11 -20.02 6.81
CA ALA A 9 -29.05 -19.66 8.21
C ALA A 9 -27.81 -18.80 8.53
N GLN A 10 -26.64 -19.12 7.96
CA GLN A 10 -25.41 -18.34 8.12
C GLN A 10 -25.57 -16.92 7.53
N TYR A 11 -26.19 -16.78 6.36
CA TYR A 11 -26.48 -15.47 5.78
C TYR A 11 -27.49 -14.65 6.60
N LYS A 12 -28.48 -15.30 7.21
CA LYS A 12 -29.38 -14.59 8.15
C LYS A 12 -28.62 -14.09 9.38
N ILE A 13 -27.71 -14.89 9.91
CA ILE A 13 -26.84 -14.46 11.02
C ILE A 13 -25.94 -13.30 10.57
N LEU A 14 -25.31 -13.37 9.38
CA LEU A 14 -24.50 -12.27 8.84
C LEU A 14 -25.32 -10.98 8.70
N LEU A 15 -26.54 -11.07 8.17
CA LEU A 15 -27.43 -9.92 7.97
C LEU A 15 -27.73 -9.18 9.28
N ASP A 16 -27.86 -9.92 10.39
CA ASP A 16 -28.09 -9.37 11.72
C ASP A 16 -26.81 -8.88 12.42
N ASN A 17 -25.62 -9.24 11.88
CA ASN A 17 -24.30 -8.97 12.51
C ASN A 17 -23.30 -8.31 11.56
N LEU A 18 -23.78 -7.44 10.66
CA LEU A 18 -22.88 -6.72 9.76
C LEU A 18 -21.83 -5.89 10.53
N GLU A 19 -20.61 -5.88 10.01
CA GLU A 19 -19.44 -5.33 10.71
C GLU A 19 -19.38 -3.79 10.71
N TYR A 20 -20.51 -3.12 10.98
CA TYR A 20 -20.58 -1.65 11.10
C TYR A 20 -19.65 -1.07 12.18
N HIS A 21 -19.22 -1.88 13.13
CA HIS A 21 -18.27 -1.49 14.16
C HIS A 21 -16.81 -1.49 13.68
N LEU A 22 -16.51 -2.16 12.57
CA LEU A 22 -15.21 -2.20 11.91
C LEU A 22 -15.19 -1.30 10.67
N LEU A 23 -16.26 -1.31 9.85
CA LEU A 23 -16.31 -0.59 8.59
C LEU A 23 -15.23 -1.06 7.59
N GLY A 24 -14.85 -0.19 6.64
CA GLY A 24 -13.78 -0.47 5.71
C GLY A 24 -14.00 -1.72 4.88
N ASN A 25 -12.91 -2.42 4.60
CA ASN A 25 -12.94 -3.66 3.83
C ASN A 25 -13.85 -4.73 4.45
N HIS A 26 -14.02 -4.77 5.78
CA HIS A 26 -14.89 -5.73 6.46
C HIS A 26 -16.35 -5.59 6.06
N LEU A 27 -16.89 -4.36 6.14
CA LEU A 27 -18.29 -4.11 5.76
C LEU A 27 -18.50 -4.29 4.24
N LEU A 28 -17.48 -4.01 3.43
CA LEU A 28 -17.53 -4.24 1.99
C LEU A 28 -17.55 -5.74 1.65
N GLU A 29 -16.80 -6.58 2.36
CA GLU A 29 -16.84 -8.05 2.25
C GLU A 29 -18.19 -8.62 2.68
N ASP A 30 -18.80 -8.08 3.74
CA ASP A 30 -20.18 -8.42 4.11
C ASP A 30 -21.15 -8.14 2.95
N ALA A 31 -21.03 -6.96 2.33
CA ALA A 31 -21.89 -6.56 1.22
C ALA A 31 -21.72 -7.45 -0.03
N PHE A 32 -20.49 -7.83 -0.36
CA PHE A 32 -20.21 -8.81 -1.42
C PHE A 32 -20.86 -10.15 -1.12
N SER A 33 -20.69 -10.66 0.09
CA SER A 33 -21.28 -11.93 0.54
C SER A 33 -22.81 -11.91 0.47
N LEU A 34 -23.44 -10.83 0.92
CA LEU A 34 -24.90 -10.65 0.85
C LEU A 34 -25.43 -10.59 -0.60
N LEU A 35 -24.67 -10.00 -1.54
CA LEU A 35 -25.07 -10.01 -2.94
C LEU A 35 -25.17 -11.44 -3.48
N TRP A 36 -24.16 -12.28 -3.19
CA TRP A 36 -24.19 -13.69 -3.55
C TRP A 36 -25.40 -14.41 -2.94
N ALA A 37 -25.68 -14.17 -1.66
CA ALA A 37 -26.82 -14.77 -0.96
C ALA A 37 -28.16 -14.36 -1.60
N GLY A 38 -28.37 -13.07 -1.84
CA GLY A 38 -29.59 -12.55 -2.45
C GLY A 38 -29.87 -13.16 -3.82
N LEU A 39 -28.81 -13.27 -4.66
CA LEU A 39 -28.92 -13.87 -5.98
C LEU A 39 -29.12 -15.38 -5.92
N TYR A 40 -28.38 -16.10 -5.09
CA TYR A 40 -28.45 -17.58 -4.97
C TYR A 40 -29.81 -18.03 -4.40
N PHE A 41 -30.21 -17.47 -3.27
CA PHE A 41 -31.47 -17.84 -2.61
C PHE A 41 -32.69 -17.15 -3.21
N LYS A 42 -32.52 -16.21 -4.14
CA LYS A 42 -33.59 -15.39 -4.73
C LYS A 42 -34.32 -14.57 -3.66
N ASP A 43 -33.57 -14.10 -2.67
CA ASP A 43 -34.10 -13.31 -1.55
C ASP A 43 -33.91 -11.81 -1.87
N GLU A 44 -35.02 -11.14 -2.23
CA GLU A 44 -35.01 -9.73 -2.64
C GLU A 44 -34.60 -8.81 -1.49
N SER A 45 -34.94 -9.15 -0.25
CA SER A 45 -34.58 -8.34 0.94
C SER A 45 -33.07 -8.35 1.17
N ILE A 46 -32.43 -9.53 1.08
CA ILE A 46 -30.96 -9.66 1.18
C ILE A 46 -30.31 -8.93 0.01
N TYR A 47 -30.80 -9.14 -1.21
CA TYR A 47 -30.28 -8.48 -2.42
C TYR A 47 -30.34 -6.96 -2.30
N GLN A 48 -31.47 -6.39 -1.89
CA GLN A 48 -31.60 -4.93 -1.76
C GLN A 48 -30.65 -4.36 -0.70
N LYS A 49 -30.52 -5.05 0.43
CA LYS A 49 -29.56 -4.66 1.48
C LYS A 49 -28.12 -4.67 0.96
N ALA A 50 -27.73 -5.71 0.22
CA ALA A 50 -26.41 -5.80 -0.40
C ALA A 50 -26.18 -4.65 -1.41
N LYS A 51 -27.15 -4.40 -2.27
CA LYS A 51 -27.11 -3.31 -3.26
C LYS A 51 -26.87 -1.96 -2.60
N ASP A 52 -27.66 -1.62 -1.58
CA ASP A 52 -27.56 -0.34 -0.87
C ASP A 52 -26.18 -0.18 -0.20
N LEU A 53 -25.66 -1.25 0.42
CA LEU A 53 -24.32 -1.26 1.00
C LEU A 53 -23.24 -1.09 -0.08
N LEU A 54 -23.31 -1.85 -1.17
CA LEU A 54 -22.33 -1.77 -2.24
C LEU A 54 -22.28 -0.36 -2.88
N PHE A 55 -23.42 0.27 -3.09
CA PHE A 55 -23.46 1.64 -3.62
C PHE A 55 -22.76 2.62 -2.67
N LYS A 56 -23.04 2.51 -1.37
CA LYS A 56 -22.46 3.38 -0.35
C LYS A 56 -20.96 3.13 -0.14
N GLU A 57 -20.59 1.88 0.13
CA GLU A 57 -19.22 1.54 0.51
C GLU A 57 -18.23 1.67 -0.66
N LEU A 58 -18.62 1.31 -1.89
CA LEU A 58 -17.77 1.51 -3.07
C LEU A 58 -17.57 3.00 -3.41
N GLU A 59 -18.54 3.87 -3.08
CA GLU A 59 -18.34 5.31 -3.22
C GLU A 59 -17.43 5.89 -2.16
N GLU A 60 -17.55 5.43 -0.91
CA GLU A 60 -16.76 5.91 0.21
C GLU A 60 -15.31 5.41 0.16
N GLN A 61 -15.12 4.12 -0.18
CA GLN A 61 -13.83 3.45 -0.03
C GLN A 61 -12.91 3.57 -1.25
N LEU A 62 -13.43 3.94 -2.42
CA LEU A 62 -12.60 4.13 -3.61
C LEU A 62 -12.26 5.60 -3.82
N LEU A 63 -10.98 5.88 -3.86
CA LEU A 63 -10.44 7.21 -4.10
C LEU A 63 -10.55 7.62 -5.57
N PRO A 64 -10.44 8.92 -5.90
CA PRO A 64 -10.52 9.40 -7.29
C PRO A 64 -9.51 8.78 -8.27
N ASP A 65 -8.37 8.29 -7.77
CA ASP A 65 -7.37 7.56 -8.55
C ASP A 65 -7.60 6.04 -8.60
N GLY A 66 -8.78 5.58 -8.21
CA GLY A 66 -9.19 4.19 -8.21
C GLY A 66 -8.63 3.34 -7.07
N ALA A 67 -7.75 3.88 -6.23
CA ALA A 67 -7.19 3.17 -5.09
C ALA A 67 -8.24 2.90 -4.02
N HIS A 68 -8.11 1.78 -3.33
CA HIS A 68 -8.82 1.58 -2.07
C HIS A 68 -8.21 2.46 -0.97
N TYR A 69 -9.05 3.12 -0.17
CA TYR A 69 -8.64 4.17 0.77
C TYR A 69 -7.79 3.68 1.95
N GLU A 70 -7.73 2.37 2.21
CA GLU A 70 -6.85 1.78 3.24
C GLU A 70 -5.39 1.70 2.80
N GLN A 71 -5.09 2.05 1.55
CA GLN A 71 -3.74 2.23 1.02
C GLN A 71 -2.85 0.97 1.06
N SER A 72 -3.44 -0.22 1.13
CA SER A 72 -2.72 -1.48 0.97
C SER A 72 -2.89 -2.02 -0.45
N PRO A 73 -1.83 -2.14 -1.26
CA PRO A 73 -1.90 -2.74 -2.59
C PRO A 73 -2.42 -4.18 -2.59
N MET A 74 -2.11 -4.96 -1.55
CA MET A 74 -2.65 -6.33 -1.39
C MET A 74 -4.16 -6.33 -1.15
N TYR A 75 -4.66 -5.55 -0.19
CA TYR A 75 -6.11 -5.46 0.08
C TYR A 75 -6.88 -4.89 -1.10
N HIS A 76 -6.29 -3.95 -1.82
CA HIS A 76 -6.87 -3.47 -3.07
C HIS A 76 -7.08 -4.61 -4.08
N CYS A 77 -6.09 -5.49 -4.26
CA CYS A 77 -6.22 -6.66 -5.15
C CYS A 77 -7.25 -7.68 -4.66
N ILE A 78 -7.35 -7.92 -3.34
CA ILE A 78 -8.38 -8.80 -2.75
C ILE A 78 -9.78 -8.24 -3.07
N LEU A 79 -10.02 -6.98 -2.76
CA LEU A 79 -11.33 -6.36 -2.97
C LEU A 79 -11.70 -6.25 -4.45
N LEU A 80 -10.72 -6.02 -5.33
CA LEU A 80 -10.95 -6.03 -6.77
C LEU A 80 -11.40 -7.43 -7.26
N ASP A 81 -10.78 -8.49 -6.77
CA ASP A 81 -11.19 -9.86 -7.08
C ASP A 81 -12.64 -10.12 -6.66
N ARG A 82 -13.01 -9.75 -5.44
CA ARG A 82 -14.39 -9.85 -4.93
C ARG A 82 -15.38 -9.03 -5.76
N LEU A 83 -14.97 -7.84 -6.17
CA LEU A 83 -15.80 -6.97 -7.01
C LEU A 83 -16.03 -7.57 -8.41
N LEU A 84 -15.00 -8.14 -9.02
CA LEU A 84 -15.10 -8.87 -10.29
C LEU A 84 -16.01 -10.10 -10.16
N ASP A 85 -15.91 -10.85 -9.07
CA ASP A 85 -16.78 -11.98 -8.77
C ASP A 85 -18.25 -11.51 -8.62
N CYS A 86 -18.49 -10.43 -7.90
CA CYS A 86 -19.83 -9.86 -7.76
C CYS A 86 -20.43 -9.40 -9.09
N TYR A 87 -19.63 -8.75 -9.93
CA TYR A 87 -20.03 -8.41 -11.29
C TYR A 87 -20.38 -9.66 -12.10
N ASN A 88 -19.51 -10.66 -12.08
CA ASN A 88 -19.69 -11.91 -12.80
C ASN A 88 -20.99 -12.63 -12.38
N VAL A 89 -21.20 -12.84 -11.08
CA VAL A 89 -22.39 -13.54 -10.59
C VAL A 89 -23.66 -12.75 -10.89
N SER A 90 -23.62 -11.44 -10.77
CA SER A 90 -24.78 -10.58 -11.02
C SER A 90 -25.14 -10.56 -12.50
N MET A 91 -24.17 -10.47 -13.41
CA MET A 91 -24.42 -10.50 -14.86
C MET A 91 -25.02 -11.84 -15.33
N ASN A 92 -24.59 -12.96 -14.71
CA ASN A 92 -25.08 -14.29 -15.08
C ASN A 92 -26.36 -14.71 -14.33
N ASN A 93 -26.91 -13.88 -13.45
CA ASN A 93 -28.09 -14.18 -12.65
C ASN A 93 -29.04 -12.97 -12.60
N LEU A 94 -29.49 -12.48 -13.75
CA LEU A 94 -30.46 -11.38 -13.82
C LEU A 94 -31.83 -11.83 -13.26
N ARG A 95 -32.20 -11.32 -12.10
CA ARG A 95 -33.37 -11.78 -11.33
C ARG A 95 -34.25 -10.65 -10.80
N PHE A 96 -33.62 -9.52 -10.47
CA PHE A 96 -34.29 -8.45 -9.76
C PHE A 96 -34.44 -7.19 -10.65
N ILE A 97 -35.50 -6.43 -10.44
CA ILE A 97 -35.75 -5.18 -11.17
C ILE A 97 -34.65 -4.17 -10.82
N GLY A 98 -34.11 -3.51 -11.85
CA GLY A 98 -33.04 -2.51 -11.68
C GLY A 98 -31.68 -3.09 -11.34
N GLN A 99 -31.45 -4.37 -11.59
CA GLN A 99 -30.14 -5.03 -11.41
C GLN A 99 -29.11 -4.51 -12.42
N GLU A 100 -29.54 -4.01 -13.58
CA GLU A 100 -28.68 -3.39 -14.59
C GLU A 100 -27.90 -2.20 -14.01
N GLY A 101 -28.55 -1.37 -13.17
CA GLY A 101 -27.90 -0.25 -12.51
C GLY A 101 -26.83 -0.68 -11.50
N LEU A 102 -27.02 -1.82 -10.81
CA LEU A 102 -25.98 -2.41 -9.97
C LEU A 102 -24.81 -2.92 -10.83
N ASN A 103 -25.08 -3.65 -11.90
CA ASN A 103 -24.07 -4.18 -12.80
C ASN A 103 -23.21 -3.08 -13.42
N GLU A 104 -23.83 -1.98 -13.87
CA GLU A 104 -23.12 -0.79 -14.35
C GLU A 104 -22.17 -0.23 -13.28
N ARG A 105 -22.66 -0.10 -12.05
CA ARG A 105 -21.87 0.43 -10.92
C ARG A 105 -20.69 -0.49 -10.57
N LEU A 106 -20.92 -1.80 -10.51
CA LEU A 106 -19.85 -2.77 -10.25
C LEU A 106 -18.77 -2.72 -11.34
N ARG A 107 -19.20 -2.65 -12.62
CA ARG A 107 -18.30 -2.53 -13.77
C ARG A 107 -17.48 -1.23 -13.73
N GLU A 108 -18.12 -0.09 -13.48
CA GLU A 108 -17.46 1.22 -13.36
C GLU A 108 -16.36 1.18 -12.29
N LYS A 109 -16.70 0.69 -11.09
CA LYS A 109 -15.76 0.62 -9.96
C LYS A 109 -14.65 -0.39 -10.20
N ALA A 110 -14.95 -1.53 -10.84
CA ALA A 110 -13.92 -2.49 -11.25
C ALA A 110 -12.93 -1.88 -12.27
N ARG A 111 -13.41 -1.13 -13.26
CA ARG A 111 -12.56 -0.39 -14.22
C ARG A 111 -11.62 0.58 -13.51
N SER A 112 -12.15 1.34 -12.54
CA SER A 112 -11.37 2.29 -11.75
C SER A 112 -10.28 1.59 -10.95
N MET A 113 -10.62 0.50 -10.24
CA MET A 113 -9.66 -0.28 -9.47
C MET A 113 -8.60 -0.95 -10.35
N LEU A 114 -8.99 -1.52 -11.49
CA LEU A 114 -8.05 -2.07 -12.49
C LEU A 114 -7.08 -1.01 -13.01
N GLY A 115 -7.58 0.20 -13.28
CA GLY A 115 -6.79 1.34 -13.71
C GLY A 115 -5.73 1.73 -12.68
N HIS A 116 -6.09 1.70 -11.39
CA HIS A 116 -5.13 1.93 -10.30
C HIS A 116 -4.07 0.82 -10.23
N VAL A 117 -4.48 -0.46 -10.28
CA VAL A 117 -3.53 -1.59 -10.30
C VAL A 117 -2.54 -1.42 -11.44
N ALA A 118 -3.01 -1.11 -12.67
CA ALA A 118 -2.16 -0.90 -13.84
C ALA A 118 -1.14 0.23 -13.64
N SER A 119 -1.46 1.23 -12.83
CA SER A 119 -0.58 2.36 -12.51
C SER A 119 0.44 2.04 -11.42
N VAL A 120 0.05 1.30 -10.38
CA VAL A 120 0.89 1.08 -9.20
C VAL A 120 1.84 -0.11 -9.33
N VAL A 121 1.50 -1.13 -10.14
CA VAL A 121 2.36 -2.32 -10.32
C VAL A 121 3.69 -1.98 -10.98
N TYR A 122 4.71 -2.73 -10.65
CA TYR A 122 6.00 -2.68 -11.32
C TYR A 122 5.93 -3.29 -12.74
N LYS A 123 6.97 -3.08 -13.54
CA LYS A 123 7.04 -3.63 -14.93
C LYS A 123 6.90 -5.15 -15.01
N ASP A 124 7.24 -5.87 -13.95
CA ASP A 124 7.06 -7.31 -13.82
C ASP A 124 5.64 -7.71 -13.34
N ASN A 125 4.73 -6.74 -13.21
CA ASN A 125 3.38 -6.89 -12.70
C ASN A 125 3.30 -7.41 -11.25
N THR A 126 4.29 -7.13 -10.43
CA THR A 126 4.19 -7.31 -8.97
C THR A 126 3.71 -6.02 -8.30
N ILE A 127 3.05 -6.13 -7.17
CA ILE A 127 2.61 -4.99 -6.35
C ILE A 127 3.75 -4.47 -5.46
N PRO A 128 3.79 -3.19 -5.11
CA PRO A 128 4.64 -2.71 -4.02
C PRO A 128 4.14 -3.24 -2.67
N LEU A 129 5.07 -3.55 -1.77
CA LEU A 129 4.76 -4.11 -0.45
C LEU A 129 4.63 -3.01 0.62
N LEU A 130 3.86 -1.97 0.31
CA LEU A 130 3.59 -0.84 1.19
C LEU A 130 2.43 -1.13 2.13
N ASN A 131 2.51 -0.61 3.36
CA ASN A 131 1.50 -0.86 4.40
C ASN A 131 1.30 -2.36 4.64
N ASP A 132 0.11 -2.82 5.02
CA ASP A 132 -0.18 -4.25 5.18
C ASP A 132 -0.30 -4.93 3.81
N SER A 133 0.83 -5.19 3.16
CA SER A 133 0.90 -5.90 1.88
C SER A 133 1.93 -7.03 1.92
N ALA A 134 1.53 -8.18 1.41
CA ALA A 134 2.36 -9.37 1.27
C ALA A 134 2.03 -10.09 -0.05
N GLU A 135 2.99 -10.83 -0.59
CA GLU A 135 2.81 -11.64 -1.78
C GLU A 135 2.05 -12.94 -1.46
N GLY A 136 1.36 -13.48 -2.45
CA GLY A 136 0.74 -14.81 -2.38
C GLY A 136 -0.57 -14.89 -1.58
N ILE A 137 -1.12 -13.75 -1.14
CA ILE A 137 -2.41 -13.66 -0.44
C ILE A 137 -3.51 -13.24 -1.41
N ALA A 138 -3.36 -12.09 -2.06
CA ALA A 138 -4.26 -11.66 -3.12
C ALA A 138 -3.96 -12.38 -4.44
N PRO A 139 -4.93 -12.48 -5.36
CA PRO A 139 -4.62 -12.78 -6.75
C PRO A 139 -3.62 -11.80 -7.32
N SER A 140 -2.68 -12.29 -8.14
CA SER A 140 -1.69 -11.43 -8.78
C SER A 140 -2.36 -10.44 -9.76
N PRO A 141 -1.76 -9.28 -10.04
CA PRO A 141 -2.26 -8.36 -11.05
C PRO A 141 -2.53 -9.01 -12.41
N ASN A 142 -1.66 -9.94 -12.85
CA ASN A 142 -1.87 -10.71 -14.09
C ASN A 142 -3.14 -11.56 -14.05
N GLN A 143 -3.45 -12.19 -12.92
CA GLN A 143 -4.70 -12.97 -12.75
C GLN A 143 -5.93 -12.05 -12.79
N LEU A 144 -5.87 -10.90 -12.10
CA LEU A 144 -6.95 -9.91 -12.10
C LEU A 144 -7.20 -9.33 -13.51
N PHE A 145 -6.15 -8.96 -14.24
CA PHE A 145 -6.28 -8.49 -15.62
C PHE A 145 -6.84 -9.57 -16.56
N ALA A 146 -6.39 -10.82 -16.40
CA ALA A 146 -6.93 -11.93 -17.18
C ALA A 146 -8.40 -12.21 -16.83
N TYR A 147 -8.80 -12.04 -15.58
CA TYR A 147 -10.18 -12.19 -15.15
C TYR A 147 -11.07 -11.07 -15.72
N ALA A 148 -10.65 -9.83 -15.61
CA ALA A 148 -11.37 -8.68 -16.17
C ALA A 148 -11.59 -8.81 -17.69
N LYS A 149 -10.57 -9.27 -18.44
CA LYS A 149 -10.70 -9.56 -19.88
C LYS A 149 -11.77 -10.62 -20.18
N ARG A 150 -11.86 -11.68 -19.37
CA ARG A 150 -12.92 -12.70 -19.54
C ARG A 150 -14.32 -12.15 -19.27
N LEU A 151 -14.41 -11.09 -18.46
CA LEU A 151 -15.67 -10.38 -18.15
C LEU A 151 -15.98 -9.23 -19.12
N ASP A 152 -15.17 -9.05 -20.15
CA ASP A 152 -15.28 -7.95 -21.10
C ASP A 152 -15.24 -6.57 -20.42
N ILE A 153 -14.33 -6.43 -19.44
CA ILE A 153 -14.05 -5.18 -18.74
C ILE A 153 -12.73 -4.60 -19.24
N ASP A 154 -12.82 -3.45 -19.89
CA ASP A 154 -11.66 -2.65 -20.28
C ASP A 154 -11.28 -1.66 -19.17
N TRP A 155 -10.02 -1.28 -19.12
CA TRP A 155 -9.52 -0.25 -18.20
C TRP A 155 -8.41 0.58 -18.84
N GLU A 156 -8.21 1.75 -18.30
CA GLU A 156 -7.08 2.64 -18.61
C GLU A 156 -6.29 2.91 -17.34
N MET A 157 -4.98 3.14 -17.47
CA MET A 157 -4.15 3.56 -16.34
C MET A 157 -4.64 4.90 -15.80
N LEU A 158 -4.84 4.98 -14.49
CA LEU A 158 -5.26 6.22 -13.83
C LEU A 158 -4.05 6.96 -13.25
N PRO A 159 -4.00 8.29 -13.35
CA PRO A 159 -2.98 9.08 -12.67
C PRO A 159 -3.05 8.85 -11.16
N MET A 160 -1.97 8.37 -10.55
CA MET A 160 -1.88 8.22 -9.09
C MET A 160 -1.80 9.59 -8.42
N GLY A 161 -2.40 9.70 -7.25
CA GLY A 161 -2.38 10.97 -6.52
C GLY A 161 -3.18 10.96 -5.23
N ALA A 162 -4.44 10.59 -5.30
CA ALA A 162 -5.34 10.61 -4.15
C ALA A 162 -4.93 9.61 -3.06
N CYS A 163 -4.37 8.46 -3.42
CA CYS A 163 -3.82 7.48 -2.47
C CYS A 163 -2.52 7.93 -1.79
N GLY A 164 -1.86 8.96 -2.31
CA GLY A 164 -0.56 9.41 -1.80
C GLY A 164 0.65 8.83 -2.52
N TYR A 165 0.49 7.72 -3.23
CA TYR A 165 1.60 7.10 -3.95
C TYR A 165 1.93 7.83 -5.25
N ARG A 166 3.21 7.79 -5.63
CA ARG A 166 3.71 8.25 -6.93
C ARG A 166 4.64 7.21 -7.50
N LYS A 167 4.55 7.01 -8.80
CA LYS A 167 5.49 6.17 -9.55
C LYS A 167 6.43 7.04 -10.34
N LEU A 168 7.72 6.92 -10.06
CA LEU A 168 8.79 7.65 -10.76
C LEU A 168 9.56 6.64 -11.63
N MET A 169 9.76 6.98 -12.90
CA MET A 169 10.42 6.09 -13.86
C MET A 169 11.34 6.86 -14.79
N ALA A 170 12.58 6.38 -14.93
CA ALA A 170 13.51 6.91 -15.94
C ALA A 170 14.54 5.83 -16.33
N GLY A 171 14.66 5.51 -17.63
CA GLY A 171 15.57 4.47 -18.09
C GLY A 171 15.23 3.10 -17.49
N HIS A 172 16.16 2.56 -16.72
CA HIS A 172 16.02 1.27 -16.01
C HIS A 172 15.63 1.42 -14.53
N TRP A 173 15.40 2.64 -14.06
CA TRP A 173 14.97 2.96 -12.71
C TRP A 173 13.45 2.97 -12.62
N GLU A 174 12.92 2.40 -11.57
CA GLU A 174 11.50 2.38 -11.26
C GLU A 174 11.30 2.46 -9.74
N ALA A 175 10.66 3.53 -9.27
CA ALA A 175 10.41 3.75 -7.86
C ALA A 175 8.92 3.99 -7.59
N ILE A 176 8.42 3.43 -6.50
CA ILE A 176 7.16 3.82 -5.88
C ILE A 176 7.50 4.57 -4.60
N VAL A 177 6.96 5.78 -4.43
CA VAL A 177 7.18 6.62 -3.25
C VAL A 177 5.84 6.97 -2.60
N ASP A 178 5.80 6.97 -1.27
CA ASP A 178 4.66 7.42 -0.49
C ASP A 178 4.85 8.88 -0.05
N VAL A 179 3.97 9.77 -0.50
CA VAL A 179 3.92 11.18 -0.13
C VAL A 179 2.51 11.59 0.29
N GLY A 180 1.76 10.65 0.83
CA GLY A 180 0.37 10.82 1.25
C GLY A 180 0.14 10.88 2.75
N ASP A 181 -1.05 11.33 3.11
CA ASP A 181 -1.62 11.15 4.44
C ASP A 181 -2.16 9.73 4.58
N ILE A 182 -2.20 9.20 5.80
CA ILE A 182 -2.99 8.02 6.15
C ILE A 182 -4.46 8.36 5.92
N ARG A 183 -5.11 7.66 4.96
CA ARG A 183 -6.44 8.01 4.47
C ARG A 183 -7.56 7.50 5.37
N ALA A 184 -7.82 6.25 5.50
CA ALA A 184 -8.94 5.69 6.26
C ALA A 184 -9.10 6.37 7.63
N SER A 185 -9.84 7.50 7.71
CA SER A 185 -9.81 8.44 8.84
C SER A 185 -10.31 7.81 10.14
N TYR A 186 -11.24 6.89 10.06
CA TYR A 186 -11.86 6.20 11.20
C TYR A 186 -11.34 4.76 11.39
N GLN A 187 -10.79 4.11 10.34
CA GLN A 187 -10.30 2.73 10.40
C GLN A 187 -8.96 2.55 9.64
N PRO A 188 -7.87 3.12 10.15
CA PRO A 188 -6.54 3.03 9.54
C PRO A 188 -5.80 1.74 9.92
N GLY A 189 -6.50 0.62 10.02
CA GLY A 189 -5.94 -0.63 10.57
C GLY A 189 -4.73 -1.16 9.82
N HIS A 190 -4.73 -1.00 8.51
CA HIS A 190 -3.67 -1.48 7.63
C HIS A 190 -2.52 -0.49 7.43
N SER A 191 -2.63 0.74 7.94
CA SER A 191 -1.61 1.77 7.77
C SER A 191 -0.44 1.61 8.72
N HIS A 192 0.73 2.01 8.26
CA HIS A 192 1.98 2.05 9.00
C HIS A 192 2.45 3.49 9.28
N ALA A 193 3.48 3.65 10.09
CA ALA A 193 4.14 4.93 10.30
C ALA A 193 5.26 5.12 9.25
N ASP A 194 4.92 5.05 7.99
CA ASP A 194 5.81 4.90 6.83
C ASP A 194 5.89 6.12 5.92
N THR A 195 5.42 7.27 6.37
CA THR A 195 5.44 8.52 5.59
C THR A 195 6.80 8.79 4.97
N PHE A 196 6.82 9.01 3.64
CA PHE A 196 7.99 9.14 2.78
C PHE A 196 8.80 7.86 2.58
N ASN A 197 8.18 6.70 2.80
CA ASN A 197 8.72 5.42 2.40
C ASN A 197 8.83 5.32 0.87
N TYR A 198 9.72 4.47 0.39
CA TYR A 198 9.85 4.18 -1.04
C TYR A 198 10.40 2.77 -1.26
N GLU A 199 10.05 2.20 -2.39
CA GLU A 199 10.72 1.03 -2.96
C GLU A 199 11.38 1.41 -4.29
N LEU A 200 12.50 0.80 -4.61
CA LEU A 200 13.27 1.07 -5.82
C LEU A 200 13.67 -0.23 -6.52
N ARG A 201 13.42 -0.28 -7.82
CA ARG A 201 13.90 -1.33 -8.71
C ARG A 201 14.89 -0.79 -9.72
N ILE A 202 15.92 -1.59 -10.04
CA ILE A 202 16.95 -1.29 -11.02
C ILE A 202 16.94 -2.41 -12.05
N GLY A 203 16.63 -2.08 -13.31
CA GLY A 203 16.53 -3.08 -14.38
C GLY A 203 15.45 -4.15 -14.14
N GLY A 204 14.36 -3.77 -13.44
CA GLY A 204 13.26 -4.66 -13.05
C GLY A 204 13.51 -5.50 -11.78
N LYS A 205 14.72 -5.46 -11.20
CA LYS A 205 15.04 -6.19 -9.98
C LYS A 205 14.90 -5.30 -8.73
N PRO A 206 14.34 -5.82 -7.60
CA PRO A 206 14.31 -5.08 -6.35
C PRO A 206 15.70 -4.67 -5.89
N PHE A 207 15.88 -3.43 -5.47
CA PHE A 207 17.11 -2.89 -4.89
C PHE A 207 16.86 -2.34 -3.49
N VAL A 208 15.88 -1.46 -3.33
CA VAL A 208 15.39 -1.01 -2.03
C VAL A 208 13.97 -1.55 -1.87
N VAL A 209 13.71 -2.21 -0.77
CA VAL A 209 12.44 -2.88 -0.46
C VAL A 209 11.89 -2.40 0.88
N ASP A 210 10.59 -2.48 1.06
CA ASP A 210 9.99 -2.40 2.40
C ASP A 210 10.34 -3.66 3.20
N THR A 211 10.39 -3.58 4.54
CA THR A 211 10.61 -4.78 5.35
C THR A 211 9.42 -5.74 5.29
N GLY A 212 8.27 -5.27 4.83
CA GLY A 212 7.06 -6.03 4.60
C GLY A 212 6.33 -6.41 5.88
N VAL A 213 5.40 -7.34 5.74
CA VAL A 213 4.52 -7.83 6.82
C VAL A 213 4.63 -9.34 6.96
N SER A 214 5.08 -9.81 8.12
CA SER A 214 5.20 -11.24 8.41
C SER A 214 4.06 -11.80 9.23
N THR A 215 3.35 -10.97 10.01
CA THR A 215 2.33 -11.42 10.95
C THR A 215 1.34 -10.30 11.31
N TYR A 216 0.14 -10.71 11.69
CA TYR A 216 -0.86 -9.84 12.32
C TYR A 216 -0.99 -10.06 13.83
N GLU A 217 -0.23 -10.98 14.39
CA GLU A 217 -0.21 -11.19 15.83
C GLU A 217 0.37 -9.97 16.56
N LYS A 218 -0.17 -9.65 17.74
CA LYS A 218 0.25 -8.50 18.56
C LYS A 218 1.60 -8.78 19.24
N THR A 219 2.65 -8.88 18.44
CA THR A 219 4.02 -9.17 18.87
C THR A 219 4.93 -7.95 18.69
N ALA A 220 6.14 -8.03 19.23
CA ALA A 220 7.19 -7.02 19.00
C ALA A 220 7.55 -6.91 17.51
N ARG A 221 7.49 -8.03 16.75
CA ARG A 221 7.74 -8.03 15.31
C ARG A 221 6.68 -7.20 14.57
N ARG A 222 5.41 -7.42 14.84
CA ARG A 222 4.32 -6.61 14.24
C ARG A 222 4.46 -5.13 14.57
N GLN A 223 4.83 -4.81 15.82
CA GLN A 223 5.04 -3.42 16.22
C GLN A 223 6.23 -2.79 15.49
N TYR A 224 7.29 -3.54 15.22
CA TYR A 224 8.43 -3.11 14.42
C TYR A 224 7.99 -2.86 12.96
N GLU A 225 7.36 -3.83 12.31
CA GLU A 225 6.92 -3.76 10.90
C GLU A 225 6.00 -2.56 10.61
N ARG A 226 5.23 -2.11 11.62
CA ARG A 226 4.38 -0.92 11.50
C ARG A 226 5.09 0.39 11.89
N GLY A 227 6.26 0.29 12.48
CA GLY A 227 7.02 1.45 12.97
C GLY A 227 7.90 2.06 11.89
N THR A 228 8.20 3.35 12.01
CA THR A 228 9.00 4.10 11.03
C THR A 228 10.37 3.47 10.75
N ALA A 229 10.95 2.76 11.71
CA ALA A 229 12.24 2.11 11.57
C ALA A 229 12.24 0.90 10.60
N ALA A 230 11.08 0.38 10.24
CA ALA A 230 10.92 -0.70 9.27
C ALA A 230 10.79 -0.22 7.82
N HIS A 231 10.85 1.09 7.58
CA HIS A 231 10.57 1.69 6.28
C HIS A 231 11.74 2.55 5.78
N ASN A 232 11.79 2.77 4.49
CA ASN A 232 12.84 3.54 3.82
C ASN A 232 12.60 5.05 3.97
N THR A 233 12.62 5.54 5.19
CA THR A 233 12.35 6.93 5.54
C THR A 233 13.27 7.40 6.68
N VAL A 234 13.00 8.57 7.23
CA VAL A 234 13.79 9.16 8.33
C VAL A 234 13.14 8.87 9.66
N VAL A 235 13.94 8.39 10.62
CA VAL A 235 13.60 8.35 12.04
C VAL A 235 14.22 9.56 12.73
N LEU A 236 13.43 10.26 13.52
CA LEU A 236 13.87 11.45 14.24
C LEU A 236 13.72 11.26 15.76
N GLY A 237 14.83 11.23 16.48
CA GLY A 237 14.83 11.07 17.94
C GLY A 237 14.12 9.78 18.41
N ASP A 238 14.33 8.68 17.70
CA ASP A 238 13.74 7.36 17.98
C ASP A 238 12.19 7.36 18.04
N LYS A 239 11.54 8.27 17.31
CA LYS A 239 10.08 8.39 17.24
C LYS A 239 9.54 7.90 15.90
N ASN A 240 8.33 7.36 15.94
CA ASN A 240 7.55 7.11 14.75
C ASN A 240 6.95 8.40 14.17
N SER A 241 6.87 8.51 12.86
CA SER A 241 6.20 9.61 12.15
C SER A 241 4.71 9.68 12.43
N SER A 242 4.08 8.55 12.69
CA SER A 242 2.69 8.42 13.15
C SER A 242 2.64 7.49 14.35
N GLU A 243 1.64 7.65 15.19
CA GLU A 243 1.49 6.84 16.39
C GLU A 243 0.78 5.52 16.06
N VAL A 244 1.49 4.39 16.16
CA VAL A 244 0.99 3.05 15.87
C VAL A 244 1.16 2.12 17.06
N TRP A 245 0.12 1.31 17.36
CA TRP A 245 0.17 0.32 18.45
C TRP A 245 -0.85 -0.81 18.27
N GLY A 246 -0.72 -1.88 19.07
CA GLY A 246 -1.72 -2.93 19.22
C GLY A 246 -2.11 -3.68 17.94
N GLY A 247 -1.22 -3.79 17.00
CA GLY A 247 -1.42 -4.52 15.75
C GLY A 247 -2.14 -3.74 14.64
N PHE A 248 -3.22 -2.97 14.96
CA PHE A 248 -4.07 -2.27 13.98
C PHE A 248 -4.47 -0.85 14.40
N ARG A 249 -3.93 -0.32 15.49
CA ARG A 249 -4.31 1.00 15.98
C ARG A 249 -3.38 2.07 15.45
N VAL A 250 -3.96 3.22 15.08
CA VAL A 250 -3.24 4.43 14.69
C VAL A 250 -3.86 5.62 15.43
N GLY A 251 -3.03 6.40 16.10
CA GLY A 251 -3.43 7.62 16.80
C GLY A 251 -3.12 8.88 16.00
N ARG A 252 -2.20 9.71 16.53
CA ARG A 252 -1.73 10.89 15.83
C ARG A 252 -1.05 10.47 14.52
N ARG A 253 -1.42 11.11 13.44
CA ARG A 253 -0.93 10.84 12.08
C ARG A 253 -0.07 12.00 11.60
N ALA A 254 0.98 11.67 10.86
CA ALA A 254 1.69 12.66 10.06
C ALA A 254 0.73 13.33 9.06
N ARG A 255 0.88 14.65 8.91
CA ARG A 255 0.19 15.41 7.86
C ARG A 255 1.20 15.83 6.83
N VAL A 256 0.93 15.48 5.59
CA VAL A 256 1.81 15.74 4.46
C VAL A 256 1.36 17.00 3.72
N THR A 257 2.33 17.83 3.35
CA THR A 257 2.13 18.95 2.44
C THR A 257 3.01 18.72 1.22
N LEU A 258 2.38 18.48 0.07
CA LEU A 258 3.05 18.34 -1.21
C LEU A 258 3.53 19.71 -1.69
N LEU A 259 4.80 19.80 -2.06
CA LEU A 259 5.44 21.03 -2.55
C LEU A 259 5.67 21.00 -4.06
N LYS A 260 6.00 19.83 -4.58
CA LYS A 260 6.20 19.58 -6.01
C LYS A 260 5.73 18.18 -6.37
N ASP A 261 5.09 18.07 -7.53
CA ASP A 261 4.58 16.83 -8.08
C ASP A 261 4.75 16.85 -9.60
N SER A 262 5.70 16.06 -10.09
CA SER A 262 6.02 15.95 -11.52
C SER A 262 6.51 14.53 -11.82
N PRO A 263 6.53 14.08 -13.08
CA PRO A 263 6.91 12.71 -13.44
C PRO A 263 8.31 12.27 -12.99
N ASN A 264 9.22 13.22 -12.75
CA ASN A 264 10.60 12.92 -12.38
C ASN A 264 11.07 13.59 -11.08
N GLU A 265 10.19 14.32 -10.41
CA GLU A 265 10.50 14.98 -9.12
C GLU A 265 9.26 15.11 -8.25
N VAL A 266 9.35 14.59 -7.03
CA VAL A 266 8.31 14.72 -6.01
C VAL A 266 8.95 15.27 -4.74
N GLU A 267 8.34 16.29 -4.15
CA GLU A 267 8.82 16.91 -2.93
C GLU A 267 7.67 17.23 -1.98
N ALA A 268 7.85 16.86 -0.72
CA ALA A 268 6.87 17.10 0.34
C ALA A 268 7.54 17.30 1.70
N TRP A 269 6.78 17.82 2.66
CA TRP A 269 7.15 17.80 4.08
C TRP A 269 5.99 17.27 4.93
N HIS A 270 6.31 16.74 6.11
CA HIS A 270 5.31 16.32 7.09
C HIS A 270 5.67 16.78 8.51
N ASP A 271 4.66 16.85 9.38
CA ASP A 271 4.76 17.27 10.78
C ASP A 271 4.78 16.09 11.78
N GLY A 272 4.94 14.89 11.28
CA GLY A 272 4.75 13.64 12.04
C GLY A 272 5.57 13.52 13.32
N PHE A 273 6.72 14.19 13.41
CA PHE A 273 7.58 14.15 14.60
C PHE A 273 7.25 15.21 15.66
N SER A 274 6.13 15.92 15.51
CA SER A 274 5.64 16.90 16.50
C SER A 274 6.71 17.93 16.91
N SER A 275 7.07 17.98 18.20
CA SER A 275 8.03 18.93 18.77
C SER A 275 9.48 18.70 18.32
N LEU A 276 9.81 17.54 17.76
CA LEU A 276 11.17 17.26 17.27
C LEU A 276 11.47 17.92 15.92
N GLY A 277 10.46 18.39 15.19
CA GLY A 277 10.62 19.10 13.93
C GLY A 277 9.85 18.49 12.77
N ARG A 278 9.91 19.17 11.62
CA ARG A 278 9.35 18.71 10.35
C ARG A 278 10.41 17.98 9.56
N HIS A 279 9.99 16.91 8.88
CA HIS A 279 10.83 16.23 7.89
C HIS A 279 10.34 16.64 6.49
N ARG A 280 11.25 17.02 5.63
CA ARG A 280 11.04 17.30 4.21
C ARG A 280 11.90 16.34 3.42
N ARG A 281 11.30 15.69 2.43
CA ARG A 281 11.98 14.78 1.50
C ARG A 281 11.66 15.18 0.07
N LYS A 282 12.70 15.10 -0.76
CA LYS A 282 12.61 15.29 -2.19
C LYS A 282 13.17 14.03 -2.87
N PHE A 283 12.40 13.49 -3.79
CA PHE A 283 12.78 12.42 -4.69
C PHE A 283 12.99 12.98 -6.08
N THR A 284 14.09 12.61 -6.73
CA THR A 284 14.37 12.97 -8.11
C THR A 284 14.89 11.76 -8.86
N ILE A 285 14.42 11.54 -10.09
CA ILE A 285 14.85 10.44 -10.94
C ILE A 285 15.27 10.96 -12.32
N ASP A 286 16.37 10.46 -12.83
CA ASP A 286 16.79 10.65 -14.21
C ASP A 286 17.30 9.31 -14.79
N LYS A 287 17.74 9.30 -16.07
CA LYS A 287 18.19 8.07 -16.74
C LYS A 287 19.41 7.41 -16.08
N ASP A 288 20.18 8.15 -15.31
CA ASP A 288 21.45 7.73 -14.74
C ASP A 288 21.36 7.39 -13.23
N ARG A 289 20.30 7.89 -12.52
CA ARG A 289 20.26 7.81 -11.07
C ARG A 289 18.89 8.09 -10.45
N PHE A 290 18.74 7.63 -9.22
CA PHE A 290 17.68 8.02 -8.30
C PHE A 290 18.30 8.76 -7.11
N ARG A 291 17.78 9.96 -6.79
CA ARG A 291 18.32 10.83 -5.75
C ARG A 291 17.27 11.17 -4.71
N ILE A 292 17.68 11.15 -3.44
CA ILE A 292 16.89 11.56 -2.29
C ILE A 292 17.60 12.71 -1.55
N GLU A 293 16.83 13.71 -1.15
CA GLU A 293 17.29 14.82 -0.32
C GLU A 293 16.39 14.94 0.90
N ASP A 294 16.97 14.74 2.08
CA ASP A 294 16.28 14.88 3.36
C ASP A 294 16.66 16.18 4.04
N SER A 295 15.69 16.85 4.64
CA SER A 295 15.96 17.94 5.57
C SER A 295 15.02 17.91 6.76
N VAL A 296 15.59 18.24 7.94
CA VAL A 296 14.87 18.32 9.20
C VAL A 296 14.97 19.73 9.75
N SER A 297 13.85 20.30 10.19
CA SER A 297 13.78 21.71 10.60
C SER A 297 14.55 22.03 11.88
N THR A 298 14.95 21.03 12.65
CA THR A 298 15.67 21.14 13.92
C THR A 298 17.07 20.52 13.85
N ALA A 299 17.90 20.75 14.88
CA ALA A 299 19.24 20.15 14.97
C ALA A 299 19.26 18.81 15.74
N VAL A 300 18.15 18.09 15.77
CA VAL A 300 18.06 16.75 16.38
C VAL A 300 18.77 15.74 15.48
N LYS A 301 19.36 14.72 16.07
CA LYS A 301 19.93 13.58 15.34
C LYS A 301 18.83 12.85 14.58
N ALA A 302 19.07 12.64 13.30
CA ALA A 302 18.18 11.93 12.38
C ALA A 302 18.90 10.73 11.76
N VAL A 303 18.13 9.70 11.43
CA VAL A 303 18.63 8.51 10.74
C VAL A 303 17.77 8.27 9.52
N SER A 304 18.36 8.32 8.33
CA SER A 304 17.70 7.88 7.09
C SER A 304 17.99 6.40 6.87
N LEU A 305 16.96 5.60 6.61
CA LEU A 305 17.04 4.15 6.50
C LEU A 305 16.89 3.73 5.04
N ILE A 306 17.65 2.72 4.64
CA ILE A 306 17.58 2.05 3.35
C ILE A 306 17.64 0.54 3.61
N HIS A 307 16.50 -0.14 3.42
CA HIS A 307 16.41 -1.60 3.51
C HIS A 307 16.70 -2.20 2.13
N LEU A 308 17.77 -2.95 2.01
CA LEU A 308 18.19 -3.54 0.76
C LEU A 308 17.39 -4.82 0.45
N ALA A 309 17.24 -5.15 -0.82
CA ALA A 309 16.72 -6.46 -1.21
C ALA A 309 17.73 -7.57 -0.81
N PRO A 310 17.26 -8.79 -0.52
CA PRO A 310 18.13 -9.90 -0.06
C PRO A 310 19.32 -10.22 -0.97
N ASP A 311 19.15 -10.04 -2.28
CA ASP A 311 20.19 -10.34 -3.29
C ASP A 311 21.19 -9.19 -3.48
N VAL A 312 21.04 -8.08 -2.75
CA VAL A 312 21.95 -6.93 -2.81
C VAL A 312 23.06 -7.08 -1.80
N GLU A 313 24.26 -7.32 -2.30
CA GLU A 313 25.47 -7.49 -1.48
C GLU A 313 26.25 -6.18 -1.36
N ILE A 314 26.68 -5.82 -0.15
CA ILE A 314 27.54 -4.66 0.10
C ILE A 314 28.99 -5.08 -0.09
N MET A 315 29.63 -4.49 -1.09
CA MET A 315 31.04 -4.75 -1.45
C MET A 315 32.00 -3.86 -0.65
N SER A 316 31.62 -2.62 -0.39
CA SER A 316 32.37 -1.70 0.46
C SER A 316 31.44 -0.65 1.10
N CYS A 317 31.84 -0.15 2.27
CA CYS A 317 31.09 0.85 3.02
C CYS A 317 32.03 1.90 3.59
N SER A 318 31.73 3.15 3.29
CA SER A 318 32.37 4.33 3.87
C SER A 318 31.32 5.36 4.28
N ARG A 319 31.74 6.43 4.94
CA ARG A 319 30.81 7.49 5.32
C ARG A 319 30.15 8.18 4.12
N ASN A 320 30.81 8.24 2.97
CA ASN A 320 30.35 8.99 1.81
C ASN A 320 29.88 8.11 0.64
N GLU A 321 30.18 6.81 0.68
CA GLU A 321 29.84 5.88 -0.40
C GLU A 321 29.69 4.45 0.12
N ILE A 322 28.65 3.80 -0.37
CA ILE A 322 28.46 2.34 -0.25
C ILE A 322 28.42 1.80 -1.68
N VAL A 323 29.25 0.82 -1.96
CA VAL A 323 29.25 0.10 -3.24
C VAL A 323 28.59 -1.25 -3.02
N THR A 324 27.62 -1.57 -3.85
CA THR A 324 26.96 -2.88 -3.85
C THR A 324 27.27 -3.61 -5.15
N ASN A 325 26.86 -4.86 -5.24
CA ASN A 325 26.94 -5.66 -6.47
C ASN A 325 26.03 -5.14 -7.61
N THR A 326 25.17 -4.16 -7.34
CA THR A 326 24.17 -3.64 -8.30
C THR A 326 24.37 -2.17 -8.62
N ALA A 327 24.57 -1.32 -7.63
CA ALA A 327 24.69 0.13 -7.75
C ALA A 327 25.55 0.72 -6.64
N ALA A 328 25.99 1.96 -6.77
CA ALA A 328 26.66 2.71 -5.70
C ALA A 328 25.68 3.72 -5.07
N ILE A 329 25.77 3.86 -3.74
CA ILE A 329 25.02 4.86 -2.97
C ILE A 329 26.01 5.92 -2.51
N ARG A 330 25.95 7.11 -3.08
CA ARG A 330 26.84 8.23 -2.73
C ARG A 330 26.11 9.24 -1.86
N MET A 331 26.74 9.63 -0.75
CA MET A 331 26.09 10.45 0.29
C MET A 331 26.86 11.74 0.55
N ALA A 332 26.11 12.81 0.84
CA ALA A 332 26.61 14.08 1.34
C ALA A 332 25.80 14.52 2.55
N GLY A 333 26.49 14.96 3.61
CA GLY A 333 25.85 15.36 4.87
C GLY A 333 25.73 14.25 5.93
N ALA A 334 26.17 13.04 5.65
CA ALA A 334 26.23 11.96 6.62
C ALA A 334 27.27 12.25 7.73
N SER A 335 26.88 12.10 8.98
CA SER A 335 27.80 12.13 10.14
C SER A 335 28.43 10.76 10.38
N SER A 336 27.67 9.71 10.26
CA SER A 336 28.14 8.31 10.24
C SER A 336 27.20 7.43 9.42
N VAL A 337 27.70 6.27 9.03
CA VAL A 337 26.94 5.23 8.31
C VAL A 337 27.17 3.91 9.02
N GLU A 338 26.10 3.18 9.24
CA GLU A 338 26.10 1.85 9.84
C GLU A 338 25.36 0.88 8.91
N VAL A 339 25.84 -0.36 8.84
CA VAL A 339 25.16 -1.47 8.17
C VAL A 339 24.77 -2.48 9.22
N ALA A 340 23.51 -2.81 9.28
CA ALA A 340 22.95 -3.79 10.21
C ALA A 340 22.30 -4.95 9.47
N ASP A 341 22.27 -6.12 10.11
CA ASP A 341 21.46 -7.24 9.65
C ASP A 341 19.98 -6.90 9.77
N GLU A 342 19.21 -7.33 8.80
CA GLU A 342 17.76 -7.13 8.74
C GLU A 342 17.07 -8.41 8.30
N GLN A 343 15.79 -8.50 8.64
CA GLN A 343 14.89 -9.53 8.15
C GLN A 343 13.72 -8.88 7.43
N VAL A 344 13.61 -9.12 6.13
CA VAL A 344 12.49 -8.68 5.32
C VAL A 344 11.52 -9.83 5.08
N SER A 345 10.24 -9.53 4.93
CA SER A 345 9.18 -10.50 4.75
C SER A 345 8.31 -10.12 3.55
N PHE A 346 8.42 -10.85 2.47
CA PHE A 346 7.58 -10.67 1.29
C PHE A 346 6.28 -11.48 1.38
N THR A 347 6.28 -12.56 2.18
CA THR A 347 5.13 -13.42 2.41
C THR A 347 4.96 -13.70 3.90
N TYR A 348 3.75 -13.91 4.38
CA TYR A 348 3.49 -14.19 5.79
C TYR A 348 4.31 -15.39 6.31
N ASN A 349 4.86 -15.24 7.52
CA ASN A 349 5.65 -16.24 8.23
C ASN A 349 6.94 -16.68 7.51
N ARG A 350 7.43 -15.88 6.54
CA ARG A 350 8.70 -16.15 5.85
C ARG A 350 9.61 -14.94 5.93
N PHE A 351 10.86 -15.18 6.34
CA PHE A 351 11.86 -14.15 6.47
C PHE A 351 13.03 -14.42 5.52
N HIS A 352 13.53 -13.34 4.95
CA HIS A 352 14.75 -13.32 4.17
C HIS A 352 15.77 -12.45 4.87
N LEU A 353 17.01 -12.94 5.01
CA LEU A 353 18.11 -12.14 5.54
C LEU A 353 18.47 -11.05 4.53
N SER A 354 18.68 -9.86 5.03
CA SER A 354 19.06 -8.70 4.26
C SER A 354 19.90 -7.74 5.08
N LYS A 355 20.15 -6.54 4.58
CA LYS A 355 20.89 -5.48 5.24
C LYS A 355 20.09 -4.18 5.24
N THR A 356 20.18 -3.46 6.34
CA THR A 356 19.71 -2.08 6.47
C THR A 356 20.89 -1.14 6.56
N ILE A 357 20.92 -0.11 5.74
CA ILE A 357 21.85 1.00 5.82
C ILE A 357 21.22 2.09 6.68
N ARG A 358 21.91 2.52 7.73
CA ARG A 358 21.51 3.59 8.65
C ARG A 358 22.42 4.77 8.44
N ILE A 359 21.91 5.84 7.85
CA ILE A 359 22.67 7.06 7.55
C ILE A 359 22.32 8.11 8.59
N HIS A 360 23.23 8.34 9.54
CA HIS A 360 23.06 9.36 10.57
C HIS A 360 23.39 10.74 10.01
N PHE A 361 22.58 11.73 10.34
CA PHE A 361 22.81 13.11 9.89
C PHE A 361 22.19 14.14 10.85
N VAL A 362 22.52 15.40 10.64
CA VAL A 362 21.93 16.55 11.33
C VAL A 362 21.49 17.57 10.26
N LYS A 363 20.26 18.00 10.33
CA LYS A 363 19.60 18.96 9.45
C LYS A 363 19.42 18.55 7.98
N LYS A 364 20.48 18.14 7.28
CA LYS A 364 20.40 17.84 5.84
C LYS A 364 21.22 16.61 5.48
N LEU A 365 20.65 15.80 4.63
CA LEU A 365 21.28 14.66 3.98
C LEU A 365 20.88 14.64 2.51
N SER A 366 21.80 14.29 1.65
CA SER A 366 21.50 13.96 0.25
C SER A 366 22.21 12.66 -0.08
N TYR A 367 21.53 11.75 -0.77
CA TYR A 367 22.15 10.55 -1.33
C TYR A 367 21.62 10.24 -2.72
N THR A 368 22.47 9.60 -3.50
CA THR A 368 22.21 9.25 -4.89
C THR A 368 22.55 7.77 -5.09
N ILE A 369 21.65 7.03 -5.71
CA ILE A 369 21.80 5.64 -6.13
C ILE A 369 22.03 5.66 -7.65
N GLY A 370 23.21 5.16 -8.09
CA GLY A 370 23.60 5.18 -9.49
C GLY A 370 24.87 4.41 -9.81
#